data_4db07c5cc72593c1f610315cc93165e4
#
_entry.id   4db07c5cc72593c1f610315cc93165e4
#
_cell.length_a   1.000
_cell.length_b   1.000
_cell.length_c   1.000
_cell.angle_alpha   90.00
_cell.angle_beta   90.00
_cell.angle_gamma   90.00
#
_symmetry.space_group_name_H-M   'P 1'
#
loop_
_entity.id
_entity.type
_entity.pdbx_description
1 polymer ?
#
loop_
_entity_poly.entity_id
_entity_poly.type
_entity_poly.pdbx_seq_one_letter_code
_entity_poly.pdbx_strand_id
1 'polypeptide(L)'
;ESWVIYVAKAIMIQGTMSNAGKSIIAAALCRIFKQDGFKAAPFKSQNMALNSYITDEGLEMGRAQVVQAEAAGVKPSVLMNPILLKPTNDKGSQVIVNGEVQGDMNAVDYFKYKKKLVPDIMKAYNKLSEMYDIIVIEGAGSPAEINLKQDDIVNMGMAKMADAPVLLVGDIDRGGVFAALYGTVKLLP
;
A
#
# COMPACT_ATOMS: atom_id res chain seq x y z
N GLU A 1 0.22 7.38 36.05
CA GLU A 1 -0.44 7.85 34.83
C GLU A 1 -0.15 6.84 33.72
N SER A 2 -1.18 6.06 33.33
CA SER A 2 -1.07 5.14 32.21
C SER A 2 -1.13 5.94 30.91
N TRP A 3 -0.02 6.05 30.20
CA TRP A 3 0.02 6.60 28.84
C TRP A 3 -0.80 5.69 27.93
N VAL A 4 -1.98 6.15 27.50
CA VAL A 4 -2.72 5.49 26.44
C VAL A 4 -1.95 5.76 25.14
N ILE A 5 -1.22 4.78 24.64
CA ILE A 5 -0.62 4.87 23.31
C ILE A 5 -1.78 4.85 22.32
N TYR A 6 -2.07 6.01 21.74
CA TYR A 6 -3.09 6.12 20.70
C TYR A 6 -2.51 5.55 19.41
N VAL A 7 -2.98 4.38 19.01
CA VAL A 7 -2.62 3.76 17.72
C VAL A 7 -3.65 4.18 16.69
N ALA A 8 -3.21 4.65 15.53
CA ALA A 8 -4.09 5.04 14.43
C ALA A 8 -5.10 3.92 14.09
N LYS A 9 -6.31 4.30 13.71
CA LYS A 9 -7.24 3.37 13.05
C LYS A 9 -6.76 3.13 11.62
N ALA A 10 -7.02 1.93 11.09
CA ALA A 10 -6.65 1.59 9.73
C ALA A 10 -7.87 1.14 8.93
N ILE A 11 -7.84 1.40 7.63
CA ILE A 11 -8.74 0.80 6.64
C ILE A 11 -7.91 0.45 5.41
N MET A 12 -8.14 -0.72 4.83
CA MET A 12 -7.40 -1.17 3.66
C MET A 12 -8.29 -1.31 2.43
N ILE A 13 -7.85 -0.74 1.32
CA ILE A 13 -8.51 -0.82 0.03
C ILE A 13 -7.83 -1.92 -0.80
N GLN A 14 -8.56 -2.98 -1.11
CA GLN A 14 -8.11 -4.03 -2.02
C GLN A 14 -9.02 -4.06 -3.26
N GLY A 15 -8.54 -4.59 -4.37
CA GLY A 15 -9.32 -4.66 -5.61
C GLY A 15 -9.40 -6.07 -6.14
N THR A 16 -10.45 -6.35 -6.90
CA THR A 16 -10.58 -7.63 -7.61
C THR A 16 -9.56 -7.81 -8.72
N MET A 17 -8.91 -6.72 -9.14
CA MET A 17 -7.89 -6.70 -10.19
C MET A 17 -7.04 -5.42 -10.11
N SER A 18 -5.97 -5.35 -10.92
CA SER A 18 -5.27 -4.10 -11.19
C SER A 18 -6.21 -3.11 -11.89
N ASN A 19 -6.02 -1.82 -11.65
CA ASN A 19 -6.84 -0.73 -12.22
C ASN A 19 -8.35 -0.76 -11.85
N ALA A 20 -8.75 -1.49 -10.82
CA ALA A 20 -10.14 -1.48 -10.31
C ALA A 20 -10.53 -0.18 -9.57
N GLY A 21 -9.63 0.81 -9.49
CA GLY A 21 -9.91 2.11 -8.85
C GLY A 21 -9.37 2.25 -7.42
N LYS A 22 -8.58 1.29 -6.92
CA LYS A 22 -8.02 1.33 -5.54
C LYS A 22 -7.39 2.67 -5.18
N SER A 23 -6.50 3.18 -6.04
CA SER A 23 -5.73 4.41 -5.76
C SER A 23 -6.63 5.64 -5.66
N ILE A 24 -7.67 5.72 -6.50
CA ILE A 24 -8.64 6.83 -6.47
C ILE A 24 -9.48 6.77 -5.20
N ILE A 25 -9.95 5.57 -4.82
CA ILE A 25 -10.74 5.40 -3.59
C ILE A 25 -9.89 5.68 -2.35
N ALA A 26 -8.62 5.24 -2.32
CA ALA A 26 -7.71 5.58 -1.23
C ALA A 26 -7.50 7.09 -1.12
N ALA A 27 -7.29 7.80 -2.23
CA ALA A 27 -7.18 9.26 -2.25
C ALA A 27 -8.48 9.94 -1.77
N ALA A 28 -9.64 9.45 -2.22
CA ALA A 28 -10.94 9.97 -1.80
C ALA A 28 -11.17 9.80 -0.29
N LEU A 29 -10.86 8.63 0.28
CA LEU A 29 -10.97 8.41 1.72
C LEU A 29 -10.00 9.29 2.51
N CYS A 30 -8.76 9.46 2.07
CA CYS A 30 -7.82 10.41 2.66
C CYS A 30 -8.41 11.84 2.69
N ARG A 31 -9.05 12.25 1.59
CA ARG A 31 -9.69 13.57 1.50
C ARG A 31 -10.91 13.69 2.41
N ILE A 32 -11.77 12.67 2.45
CA ILE A 32 -12.97 12.64 3.29
C ILE A 32 -12.57 12.71 4.76
N PHE A 33 -11.67 11.87 5.22
CA PHE A 33 -11.21 11.90 6.61
C PHE A 33 -10.59 13.23 7.01
N LYS A 34 -9.84 13.86 6.09
CA LYS A 34 -9.34 15.22 6.32
C LYS A 34 -10.50 16.23 6.47
N GLN A 35 -11.54 16.15 5.63
CA GLN A 35 -12.70 17.05 5.72
C GLN A 35 -13.50 16.85 7.00
N ASP A 36 -13.53 15.60 7.50
CA ASP A 36 -14.16 15.25 8.79
C ASP A 36 -13.31 15.62 10.01
N GLY A 37 -12.13 16.23 9.80
CA GLY A 37 -11.27 16.76 10.86
C GLY A 37 -10.22 15.78 11.39
N PHE A 38 -10.07 14.59 10.78
CA PHE A 38 -9.04 13.63 11.16
C PHE A 38 -7.71 13.92 10.46
N LYS A 39 -6.61 13.62 11.14
CA LYS A 39 -5.29 13.53 10.51
C LYS A 39 -5.15 12.16 9.84
N ALA A 40 -5.33 12.11 8.53
CA ALA A 40 -5.20 10.89 7.76
C ALA A 40 -3.89 10.85 6.97
N ALA A 41 -3.34 9.65 6.77
CA ALA A 41 -2.21 9.41 5.88
C ALA A 41 -2.45 8.19 5.00
N PRO A 42 -1.99 8.19 3.73
CA PRO A 42 -1.98 7.02 2.90
C PRO A 42 -0.84 6.07 3.28
N PHE A 43 -1.01 4.80 2.98
CA PHE A 43 0.05 3.81 3.09
C PHE A 43 -0.06 2.75 2.00
N LYS A 44 1.06 2.41 1.39
CA LYS A 44 1.17 1.27 0.48
C LYS A 44 2.50 0.57 0.74
N SER A 45 2.45 -0.62 1.32
CA SER A 45 3.65 -1.36 1.72
C SER A 45 4.65 -1.53 0.59
N GLN A 46 4.16 -1.88 -0.60
CA GLN A 46 4.97 -2.02 -1.81
C GLN A 46 4.22 -1.45 -3.01
N ASN A 47 4.89 -0.60 -3.79
CA ASN A 47 4.40 -0.14 -5.09
C ASN A 47 5.32 -0.62 -6.21
N MET A 48 4.74 -0.91 -7.37
CA MET A 48 5.48 -1.19 -8.60
C MET A 48 5.10 -0.11 -9.62
N ALA A 49 6.00 0.82 -9.89
CA ALA A 49 5.74 1.94 -10.78
C ALA A 49 7.05 2.52 -11.35
N LEU A 50 7.01 2.95 -12.61
CA LEU A 50 8.09 3.73 -13.22
C LEU A 50 8.07 5.18 -12.72
N ASN A 51 6.88 5.73 -12.49
CA ASN A 51 6.73 7.10 -12.02
C ASN A 51 6.98 7.19 -10.51
N SER A 52 8.00 7.92 -10.14
CA SER A 52 8.39 8.19 -8.77
C SER A 52 8.41 9.69 -8.47
N TYR A 53 8.61 10.01 -7.22
CA TYR A 53 8.73 11.34 -6.69
C TYR A 53 9.89 11.38 -5.69
N ILE A 54 10.64 12.46 -5.70
CA ILE A 54 11.70 12.73 -4.72
C ILE A 54 11.15 13.65 -3.65
N THR A 55 11.18 13.21 -2.40
CA THR A 55 10.73 14.00 -1.25
C THR A 55 11.69 15.15 -0.95
N ASP A 56 11.29 16.07 -0.06
CA ASP A 56 12.15 17.17 0.39
C ASP A 56 13.47 16.69 1.01
N GLU A 57 13.49 15.46 1.56
CA GLU A 57 14.68 14.82 2.13
C GLU A 57 15.57 14.14 1.07
N GLY A 58 15.21 14.21 -0.21
CA GLY A 58 15.96 13.56 -1.30
C GLY A 58 15.70 12.06 -1.44
N LEU A 59 14.63 11.53 -0.82
CA LEU A 59 14.26 10.13 -0.81
C LEU A 59 13.18 9.82 -1.86
N GLU A 60 13.21 8.64 -2.45
CA GLU A 60 12.34 8.26 -3.57
C GLU A 60 11.11 7.44 -3.12
N MET A 61 9.91 7.81 -3.60
CA MET A 61 8.67 7.10 -3.34
C MET A 61 7.74 7.06 -4.57
N GLY A 62 6.71 6.21 -4.54
CA GLY A 62 5.74 6.08 -5.62
C GLY A 62 4.86 7.33 -5.77
N ARG A 63 4.66 7.81 -7.00
CA ARG A 63 3.87 9.02 -7.29
C ARG A 63 2.40 8.90 -6.85
N ALA A 64 1.80 7.71 -6.89
CA ALA A 64 0.42 7.51 -6.46
C ALA A 64 0.20 7.88 -4.99
N GLN A 65 1.15 7.55 -4.11
CA GLN A 65 1.06 7.88 -2.68
C GLN A 65 1.28 9.36 -2.41
N VAL A 66 2.00 10.06 -3.30
CA VAL A 66 2.12 11.54 -3.25
C VAL A 66 0.75 12.18 -3.47
N VAL A 67 0.01 11.76 -4.52
CA VAL A 67 -1.34 12.26 -4.79
C VAL A 67 -2.29 12.00 -3.63
N GLN A 68 -2.19 10.85 -2.99
CA GLN A 68 -2.99 10.49 -1.81
C GLN A 68 -2.60 11.35 -0.59
N ALA A 69 -1.32 11.64 -0.39
CA ALA A 69 -0.84 12.55 0.66
C ALA A 69 -1.33 14.00 0.43
N GLU A 70 -1.28 14.47 -0.82
CA GLU A 70 -1.84 15.76 -1.22
C GLU A 70 -3.35 15.82 -0.92
N ALA A 71 -4.11 14.77 -1.23
CA ALA A 71 -5.54 14.66 -0.91
C ALA A 71 -5.79 14.73 0.61
N ALA A 72 -4.96 14.07 1.40
CA ALA A 72 -4.98 14.17 2.87
C ALA A 72 -4.51 15.53 3.40
N GLY A 73 -3.84 16.33 2.56
CA GLY A 73 -3.24 17.62 2.94
C GLY A 73 -2.03 17.49 3.85
N VAL A 74 -1.27 16.42 3.67
CA VAL A 74 -0.04 16.15 4.42
C VAL A 74 1.15 16.10 3.47
N LYS A 75 2.35 16.33 3.98
CA LYS A 75 3.57 16.22 3.19
C LYS A 75 3.82 14.75 2.81
N PRO A 76 4.19 14.47 1.56
CA PRO A 76 4.64 13.14 1.15
C PRO A 76 5.87 12.71 1.96
N SER A 77 5.87 11.46 2.39
CA SER A 77 6.98 10.85 3.13
C SER A 77 7.18 9.42 2.65
N VAL A 78 8.42 8.97 2.59
CA VAL A 78 8.76 7.58 2.22
C VAL A 78 8.14 6.55 3.17
N LEU A 79 7.78 6.94 4.38
CA LEU A 79 7.01 6.10 5.30
C LEU A 79 5.68 5.64 4.69
N MET A 80 5.09 6.43 3.78
CA MET A 80 3.82 6.12 3.11
C MET A 80 3.98 5.08 2.01
N ASN A 81 5.21 4.85 1.52
CA ASN A 81 5.54 3.83 0.53
C ASN A 81 6.97 3.33 0.76
N PRO A 82 7.19 2.47 1.78
CA PRO A 82 8.52 2.04 2.16
C PRO A 82 9.22 1.19 1.09
N ILE A 83 8.47 0.46 0.25
CA ILE A 83 9.06 -0.36 -0.82
C ILE A 83 8.55 0.10 -2.18
N LEU A 84 9.47 0.50 -3.04
CA LEU A 84 9.19 0.83 -4.44
C LEU A 84 10.01 -0.06 -5.37
N LEU A 85 9.33 -0.69 -6.32
CA LEU A 85 9.94 -1.47 -7.39
C LEU A 85 9.80 -0.69 -8.70
N LYS A 86 10.93 -0.38 -9.33
CA LYS A 86 10.96 0.26 -10.67
C LYS A 86 11.38 -0.80 -11.69
N PRO A 87 10.46 -1.27 -12.55
CA PRO A 87 10.82 -2.22 -13.60
C PRO A 87 11.94 -1.66 -14.48
N THR A 88 13.03 -2.42 -14.65
CA THR A 88 14.20 -2.03 -15.45
C THR A 88 14.23 -2.75 -16.79
N ASN A 89 13.68 -3.96 -16.84
CA ASN A 89 13.56 -4.81 -18.03
C ASN A 89 12.48 -5.87 -17.77
N ASP A 90 12.27 -6.79 -18.74
CA ASP A 90 11.25 -7.83 -18.65
C ASP A 90 11.46 -8.83 -17.48
N LYS A 91 12.60 -8.83 -16.84
CA LYS A 91 12.97 -9.84 -15.83
C LYS A 91 13.38 -9.27 -14.48
N GLY A 92 13.50 -7.94 -14.34
CA GLY A 92 14.02 -7.35 -13.13
C GLY A 92 13.45 -5.98 -12.80
N SER A 93 13.68 -5.58 -11.55
CA SER A 93 13.31 -4.26 -11.04
C SER A 93 14.44 -3.71 -10.16
N GLN A 94 14.63 -2.40 -10.22
CA GLN A 94 15.38 -1.69 -9.20
C GLN A 94 14.54 -1.66 -7.92
N VAL A 95 15.12 -2.15 -6.84
CA VAL A 95 14.48 -2.23 -5.52
C VAL A 95 14.90 -1.01 -4.70
N ILE A 96 13.92 -0.25 -4.24
CA ILE A 96 14.10 0.93 -3.40
C ILE A 96 13.42 0.65 -2.06
N VAL A 97 14.16 0.80 -0.96
CA VAL A 97 13.69 0.58 0.41
C VAL A 97 13.85 1.86 1.21
N ASN A 98 12.77 2.34 1.80
CA ASN A 98 12.74 3.60 2.56
C ASN A 98 13.34 4.80 1.78
N GLY A 99 13.12 4.81 0.47
CA GLY A 99 13.57 5.87 -0.43
C GLY A 99 14.99 5.72 -0.97
N GLU A 100 15.74 4.69 -0.58
CA GLU A 100 17.11 4.44 -0.99
C GLU A 100 17.23 3.21 -1.89
N VAL A 101 18.01 3.33 -2.97
CA VAL A 101 18.25 2.23 -3.92
C VAL A 101 19.07 1.13 -3.26
N GLN A 102 18.55 -0.09 -3.26
CA GLN A 102 19.24 -1.28 -2.77
C GLN A 102 19.96 -2.05 -3.90
N GLY A 103 19.53 -1.85 -5.14
CA GLY A 103 20.08 -2.49 -6.34
C GLY A 103 19.00 -3.12 -7.21
N ASP A 104 19.46 -3.74 -8.30
CA ASP A 104 18.58 -4.45 -9.23
C ASP A 104 18.42 -5.92 -8.82
N MET A 105 17.18 -6.41 -8.85
CA MET A 105 16.86 -7.79 -8.53
C MET A 105 15.93 -8.37 -9.59
N ASN A 106 16.15 -9.62 -9.98
CA ASN A 106 15.16 -10.37 -10.76
C ASN A 106 13.99 -10.82 -9.85
N ALA A 107 12.90 -11.26 -10.47
CA ALA A 107 11.68 -11.64 -9.75
C ALA A 107 11.91 -12.76 -8.72
N VAL A 108 12.77 -13.75 -9.03
CA VAL A 108 13.05 -14.90 -8.14
C VAL A 108 13.82 -14.45 -6.90
N ASP A 109 14.84 -13.61 -7.08
CA ASP A 109 15.66 -13.09 -5.97
C ASP A 109 14.85 -12.12 -5.11
N TYR A 110 14.04 -11.27 -5.74
CA TYR A 110 13.13 -10.40 -5.01
C TYR A 110 12.12 -11.19 -4.18
N PHE A 111 11.54 -12.26 -4.72
CA PHE A 111 10.59 -13.08 -3.97
C PHE A 111 11.19 -13.67 -2.69
N LYS A 112 12.46 -14.08 -2.72
CA LYS A 112 13.20 -14.52 -1.52
C LYS A 112 13.52 -13.36 -0.57
N TYR A 113 13.81 -12.18 -1.13
CA TYR A 113 14.20 -11.00 -0.37
C TYR A 113 13.03 -10.34 0.34
N LYS A 114 11.82 -10.36 -0.25
CA LYS A 114 10.67 -9.61 0.26
C LYS A 114 10.28 -9.98 1.70
N LYS A 115 10.52 -11.21 2.15
CA LYS A 115 10.30 -11.59 3.56
C LYS A 115 11.12 -10.76 4.54
N LYS A 116 12.33 -10.39 4.15
CA LYS A 116 13.25 -9.60 4.97
C LYS A 116 12.81 -8.14 5.08
N LEU A 117 11.87 -7.70 4.21
CA LEU A 117 11.35 -6.33 4.18
C LEU A 117 10.20 -6.09 5.16
N VAL A 118 9.61 -7.15 5.75
CA VAL A 118 8.50 -7.01 6.71
C VAL A 118 8.86 -6.09 7.89
N PRO A 119 10.03 -6.18 8.51
CA PRO A 119 10.43 -5.25 9.58
C PRO A 119 10.48 -3.78 9.12
N ASP A 120 10.98 -3.51 7.90
CA ASP A 120 11.04 -2.16 7.35
C ASP A 120 9.64 -1.61 7.07
N ILE A 121 8.75 -2.43 6.50
CA ILE A 121 7.35 -2.10 6.25
C ILE A 121 6.65 -1.75 7.55
N MET A 122 6.78 -2.60 8.57
CA MET A 122 6.10 -2.39 9.85
C MET A 122 6.69 -1.23 10.65
N LYS A 123 7.99 -0.99 10.54
CA LYS A 123 8.62 0.20 11.13
C LYS A 123 8.06 1.50 10.53
N ALA A 124 7.90 1.54 9.20
CA ALA A 124 7.30 2.69 8.53
C ALA A 124 5.82 2.86 8.91
N TYR A 125 5.04 1.77 8.88
CA TYR A 125 3.64 1.77 9.28
C TYR A 125 3.43 2.25 10.73
N ASN A 126 4.20 1.71 11.67
CA ASN A 126 4.08 2.06 13.09
C ASN A 126 4.41 3.53 13.33
N LYS A 127 5.45 4.07 12.67
CA LYS A 127 5.76 5.50 12.74
C LYS A 127 4.61 6.37 12.23
N LEU A 128 3.95 5.99 11.13
CA LEU A 128 2.76 6.71 10.66
C LEU A 128 1.61 6.60 11.67
N SER A 129 1.41 5.42 12.27
CA SER A 129 0.35 5.19 13.26
C SER A 129 0.52 6.02 14.54
N GLU A 130 1.74 6.46 14.86
CA GLU A 130 2.01 7.39 15.97
C GLU A 130 1.72 8.85 15.61
N MET A 131 1.70 9.20 14.32
CA MET A 131 1.60 10.58 13.82
C MET A 131 0.20 10.95 13.35
N TYR A 132 -0.63 9.97 12.98
CA TYR A 132 -1.92 10.17 12.34
C TYR A 132 -3.04 9.43 13.09
N ASP A 133 -4.27 9.89 12.89
CA ASP A 133 -5.46 9.28 13.49
C ASP A 133 -5.96 8.08 12.66
N ILE A 134 -5.81 8.18 11.32
CA ILE A 134 -6.29 7.16 10.38
C ILE A 134 -5.22 6.90 9.31
N ILE A 135 -4.94 5.62 9.08
CA ILE A 135 -4.11 5.16 7.96
C ILE A 135 -4.99 4.50 6.89
N VAL A 136 -4.96 5.05 5.69
CA VAL A 136 -5.64 4.47 4.52
C VAL A 136 -4.64 3.64 3.73
N ILE A 137 -4.77 2.32 3.82
CA ILE A 137 -3.85 1.37 3.20
C ILE A 137 -4.36 0.99 1.81
N GLU A 138 -3.50 1.01 0.81
CA GLU A 138 -3.80 0.52 -0.54
C GLU A 138 -3.10 -0.81 -0.80
N GLY A 139 -3.85 -1.81 -1.26
CA GLY A 139 -3.31 -3.09 -1.74
C GLY A 139 -2.75 -3.02 -3.16
N ALA A 140 -2.21 -4.11 -3.65
CA ALA A 140 -1.65 -4.24 -4.99
C ALA A 140 -2.26 -5.43 -5.75
N GLY A 141 -2.61 -5.25 -7.04
CA GLY A 141 -3.23 -6.30 -7.84
C GLY A 141 -4.54 -6.79 -7.22
N SER A 142 -4.67 -8.09 -7.05
CA SER A 142 -5.80 -8.76 -6.41
C SER A 142 -5.34 -9.68 -5.27
N PRO A 143 -6.07 -9.75 -4.14
CA PRO A 143 -5.78 -10.73 -3.10
C PRO A 143 -6.12 -12.17 -3.53
N ALA A 144 -6.82 -12.34 -4.65
CA ALA A 144 -7.19 -13.64 -5.21
C ALA A 144 -6.11 -14.25 -6.11
N GLU A 145 -4.96 -13.59 -6.28
CA GLU A 145 -3.80 -14.17 -6.98
C GLU A 145 -3.16 -15.27 -6.13
N ILE A 146 -3.78 -16.46 -6.16
CA ILE A 146 -3.44 -17.60 -5.29
C ILE A 146 -2.00 -18.07 -5.41
N ASN A 147 -1.38 -17.87 -6.57
CA ASN A 147 0.03 -18.14 -6.83
C ASN A 147 0.99 -17.18 -6.11
N LEU A 148 0.51 -16.03 -5.63
CA LEU A 148 1.28 -15.03 -4.90
C LEU A 148 0.95 -14.94 -3.41
N LYS A 149 0.05 -15.81 -2.91
CA LYS A 149 -0.39 -15.81 -1.50
C LYS A 149 0.74 -16.06 -0.51
N GLN A 150 1.70 -16.89 -0.90
CA GLN A 150 2.83 -17.18 -0.03
C GLN A 150 3.64 -15.89 0.17
N ASP A 151 3.82 -15.52 1.45
CA ASP A 151 4.57 -14.32 1.84
C ASP A 151 3.97 -13.00 1.31
N ASP A 152 2.63 -12.92 1.33
CA ASP A 152 1.92 -11.70 0.96
C ASP A 152 2.21 -10.56 1.94
N ILE A 153 2.81 -9.49 1.42
CA ILE A 153 3.13 -8.26 2.16
C ILE A 153 2.29 -7.07 1.67
N VAL A 154 1.38 -7.27 0.71
CA VAL A 154 0.71 -6.17 0.00
C VAL A 154 -0.82 -6.19 0.11
N ASN A 155 -1.44 -7.35 0.33
CA ASN A 155 -2.90 -7.50 0.42
C ASN A 155 -3.32 -8.06 1.78
N MET A 156 -3.83 -9.29 1.87
CA MET A 156 -4.32 -9.86 3.13
C MET A 156 -3.22 -10.01 4.19
N GLY A 157 -1.96 -10.23 3.77
CA GLY A 157 -0.83 -10.22 4.69
C GLY A 157 -0.65 -8.86 5.36
N MET A 158 -0.69 -7.77 4.57
CA MET A 158 -0.61 -6.40 5.13
C MET A 158 -1.84 -6.07 5.98
N ALA A 159 -3.05 -6.45 5.54
CA ALA A 159 -4.27 -6.25 6.31
C ALA A 159 -4.20 -6.90 7.70
N LYS A 160 -3.69 -8.13 7.78
CA LYS A 160 -3.49 -8.84 9.06
C LYS A 160 -2.42 -8.18 9.94
N MET A 161 -1.31 -7.77 9.36
CA MET A 161 -0.24 -7.08 10.11
C MET A 161 -0.69 -5.74 10.70
N ALA A 162 -1.56 -5.02 10.00
CA ALA A 162 -2.09 -3.72 10.41
C ALA A 162 -3.41 -3.82 11.20
N ASP A 163 -3.96 -5.02 11.40
CA ASP A 163 -5.31 -5.25 11.95
C ASP A 163 -6.37 -4.37 11.27
N ALA A 164 -6.29 -4.29 9.94
CA ALA A 164 -7.11 -3.38 9.14
C ALA A 164 -8.31 -4.08 8.51
N PRO A 165 -9.54 -3.58 8.69
CA PRO A 165 -10.68 -4.01 7.90
C PRO A 165 -10.44 -3.71 6.41
N VAL A 166 -10.97 -4.58 5.54
CA VAL A 166 -10.76 -4.48 4.10
C VAL A 166 -12.03 -4.05 3.39
N LEU A 167 -11.91 -3.01 2.57
CA LEU A 167 -12.90 -2.62 1.57
C LEU A 167 -12.47 -3.18 0.22
N LEU A 168 -13.24 -4.13 -0.32
CA LEU A 168 -12.98 -4.73 -1.63
C LEU A 168 -13.66 -3.92 -2.74
N VAL A 169 -12.88 -3.48 -3.73
CA VAL A 169 -13.31 -2.68 -4.87
C VAL A 169 -13.36 -3.53 -6.13
N GLY A 170 -14.48 -3.48 -6.86
CA GLY A 170 -14.64 -4.10 -8.16
C GLY A 170 -14.86 -3.08 -9.27
N ASP A 171 -14.39 -3.39 -10.48
CA ASP A 171 -14.62 -2.60 -11.68
C ASP A 171 -15.95 -3.02 -12.33
N ILE A 172 -16.89 -2.07 -12.47
CA ILE A 172 -18.22 -2.32 -13.06
C ILE A 172 -18.23 -2.12 -14.59
N ASP A 173 -17.31 -1.36 -15.14
CA ASP A 173 -17.33 -0.94 -16.54
C ASP A 173 -17.24 -2.11 -17.52
N ARG A 174 -16.48 -3.14 -17.19
CA ARG A 174 -16.20 -4.27 -18.09
C ARG A 174 -17.17 -5.44 -17.92
N GLY A 175 -18.17 -5.30 -17.04
CA GLY A 175 -19.09 -6.38 -16.69
C GLY A 175 -18.45 -7.47 -15.80
N GLY A 176 -19.28 -8.39 -15.29
CA GLY A 176 -18.83 -9.49 -14.46
C GLY A 176 -18.40 -9.11 -13.03
N VAL A 177 -18.69 -7.91 -12.56
CA VAL A 177 -18.23 -7.41 -11.24
C VAL A 177 -18.68 -8.30 -10.09
N PHE A 178 -19.90 -8.84 -10.12
CA PHE A 178 -20.39 -9.75 -9.06
C PHE A 178 -19.61 -11.06 -9.02
N ALA A 179 -19.28 -11.62 -10.19
CA ALA A 179 -18.44 -12.82 -10.27
C ALA A 179 -17.02 -12.53 -9.75
N ALA A 180 -16.45 -11.37 -10.09
CA ALA A 180 -15.14 -10.94 -9.61
C ALA A 180 -15.11 -10.73 -8.09
N LEU A 181 -16.12 -10.07 -7.52
CA LEU A 181 -16.24 -9.87 -6.07
C LEU A 181 -16.42 -11.21 -5.34
N TYR A 182 -17.38 -12.01 -5.77
CA TYR A 182 -17.67 -13.31 -5.17
C TYR A 182 -16.46 -14.26 -5.25
N GLY A 183 -15.86 -14.38 -6.45
CA GLY A 183 -14.68 -15.22 -6.65
C GLY A 183 -13.48 -14.77 -5.82
N THR A 184 -13.23 -13.46 -5.74
CA THR A 184 -12.18 -12.90 -4.90
C THR A 184 -12.38 -13.31 -3.45
N VAL A 185 -13.57 -13.06 -2.88
CA VAL A 185 -13.87 -13.40 -1.47
C VAL A 185 -13.75 -14.90 -1.21
N LYS A 186 -14.22 -15.74 -2.13
CA LYS A 186 -14.14 -17.22 -1.98
C LYS A 186 -12.72 -17.78 -2.06
N LEU A 187 -11.81 -17.06 -2.70
CA LEU A 187 -10.41 -17.44 -2.80
C LEU A 187 -9.54 -16.88 -1.67
N LEU A 188 -10.08 -16.04 -0.78
CA LEU A 188 -9.33 -15.56 0.40
C LEU A 188 -9.07 -16.72 1.37
N PRO A 189 -7.98 -16.64 2.19
CA PRO A 189 -7.68 -17.63 3.22
C PRO A 189 -8.66 -17.58 4.39
#